data_b8edd22f6197a0ffe443ca7a212526b9
#
_entry.id   b8edd22f6197a0ffe443ca7a212526b9
#
_cell.length_a   1.000
_cell.length_b   1.000
_cell.length_c   1.000
_cell.angle_alpha   90.00
_cell.angle_beta   90.00
_cell.angle_gamma   90.00
#
_symmetry.space_group_name_H-M   'P 1'
#
loop_
_entity.id
_entity.type
_entity.pdbx_description
1 polymer ?
#
loop_
_entity_poly.entity_id
_entity_poly.type
_entity_poly.pdbx_seq_one_letter_code
_entity_poly.pdbx_strand_id
1 'polypeptide(L)'
;MRVLISNDDGLDTLLQAEEMEQAVACMLKAEGVDPSSDAEVSISFVRSAEMRSLNASWRGIDAPTDVLSFECDGLDGAGGQDTLELGDVILCPEVIAAQAADFGNTPVEECRLMLVHGLLHLVGYDHMNEDDAAEMEGRKLAILRELAVLRGDDPAGVRIGPVTRHEYD
;
A
#
# COMPACT_ATOMS: atom_id res chain seq x y z
N MET A 1 2.85 -3.99 16.52
CA MET A 1 2.23 -3.14 15.49
C MET A 1 0.72 -3.19 15.61
N ARG A 2 0.08 -2.15 15.14
CA ARG A 2 -1.37 -2.05 15.14
C ARG A 2 -1.82 -1.55 13.76
N VAL A 3 -2.73 -2.30 13.13
CA VAL A 3 -3.29 -1.94 11.81
C VAL A 3 -4.76 -1.62 12.01
N LEU A 4 -5.11 -0.36 11.76
CA LEU A 4 -6.49 0.13 11.89
C LEU A 4 -7.14 0.11 10.50
N ILE A 5 -8.14 -0.73 10.32
CA ILE A 5 -8.83 -0.89 9.04
C ILE A 5 -10.19 -0.21 9.12
N SER A 6 -10.44 0.73 8.22
CA SER A 6 -11.73 1.44 8.12
C SER A 6 -12.41 1.13 6.79
N ASN A 7 -13.67 0.71 6.87
CA ASN A 7 -14.51 0.43 5.71
C ASN A 7 -15.96 0.81 6.02
N ASP A 8 -16.19 2.12 6.18
CA ASP A 8 -17.47 2.65 6.66
C ASP A 8 -18.63 2.37 5.71
N ASP A 9 -18.36 2.29 4.41
CA ASP A 9 -19.37 2.04 3.38
C ASP A 9 -19.62 0.54 3.12
N GLY A 10 -18.94 -0.35 3.82
CA GLY A 10 -19.13 -1.79 3.64
C GLY A 10 -18.73 -2.30 2.26
N LEU A 11 -17.64 -1.77 1.70
CA LEU A 11 -17.13 -2.15 0.39
C LEU A 11 -16.47 -3.52 0.41
N ASP A 12 -16.37 -4.16 -0.77
CA ASP A 12 -15.50 -5.33 -0.92
C ASP A 12 -14.05 -4.84 -0.88
N THR A 13 -13.33 -5.23 0.16
CA THR A 13 -11.95 -4.80 0.37
C THR A 13 -10.94 -5.54 -0.50
N LEU A 14 -11.36 -6.58 -1.20
CA LEU A 14 -10.54 -7.44 -2.07
C LEU A 14 -9.48 -8.25 -1.30
N LEU A 15 -8.99 -7.76 -0.17
CA LEU A 15 -8.03 -8.45 0.70
C LEU A 15 -8.67 -8.73 2.07
N GLN A 16 -8.26 -9.82 2.69
CA GLN A 16 -8.64 -10.12 4.07
C GLN A 16 -7.81 -9.27 5.04
N ALA A 17 -8.36 -9.00 6.22
CA ALA A 17 -7.68 -8.23 7.25
C ALA A 17 -6.33 -8.85 7.63
N GLU A 18 -6.28 -10.17 7.75
CA GLU A 18 -5.05 -10.90 8.05
C GLU A 18 -3.95 -10.63 7.01
N GLU A 19 -4.31 -10.60 5.73
CA GLU A 19 -3.36 -10.34 4.66
C GLU A 19 -2.84 -8.90 4.72
N MET A 20 -3.70 -7.94 5.07
CA MET A 20 -3.28 -6.55 5.25
C MET A 20 -2.29 -6.43 6.42
N GLU A 21 -2.55 -7.10 7.52
CA GLU A 21 -1.64 -7.14 8.67
C GLU A 21 -0.30 -7.78 8.31
N GLN A 22 -0.33 -8.87 7.55
CA GLN A 22 0.88 -9.51 7.04
C GLN A 22 1.69 -8.57 6.15
N ALA A 23 1.03 -7.80 5.30
CA ALA A 23 1.69 -6.82 4.42
C ALA A 23 2.43 -5.76 5.24
N VAL A 24 1.80 -5.24 6.29
CA VAL A 24 2.43 -4.27 7.19
C VAL A 24 3.63 -4.90 7.90
N ALA A 25 3.47 -6.10 8.43
CA ALA A 25 4.56 -6.82 9.11
C ALA A 25 5.74 -7.08 8.19
N CYS A 26 5.49 -7.52 6.95
CA CYS A 26 6.54 -7.75 5.96
C CYS A 26 7.28 -6.47 5.60
N MET A 27 6.54 -5.37 5.46
CA MET A 27 7.13 -4.06 5.16
C MET A 27 8.03 -3.60 6.32
N LEU A 28 7.56 -3.65 7.56
CA LEU A 28 8.34 -3.27 8.73
C LEU A 28 9.62 -4.09 8.84
N LYS A 29 9.50 -5.40 8.67
CA LYS A 29 10.62 -6.32 8.73
C LYS A 29 11.65 -6.04 7.64
N ALA A 30 11.19 -5.73 6.42
CA ALA A 30 12.08 -5.35 5.31
C ALA A 30 12.86 -4.07 5.61
N GLU A 31 12.30 -3.19 6.43
CA GLU A 31 12.93 -1.93 6.85
C GLU A 31 13.71 -2.06 8.16
N GLY A 32 13.88 -3.28 8.67
CA GLY A 32 14.63 -3.51 9.90
C GLY A 32 13.87 -3.15 11.18
N VAL A 33 12.56 -3.00 11.09
CA VAL A 33 11.71 -2.70 12.24
C VAL A 33 11.03 -3.99 12.71
N ASP A 34 11.14 -4.29 14.00
CA ASP A 34 10.47 -5.45 14.58
C ASP A 34 8.96 -5.25 14.52
N PRO A 35 8.19 -6.17 13.89
CA PRO A 35 6.73 -6.06 13.85
C PRO A 35 6.06 -6.09 15.23
N SER A 36 6.74 -6.59 16.26
CA SER A 36 6.23 -6.55 17.62
C SER A 36 6.38 -5.19 18.30
N SER A 37 7.11 -4.26 17.65
CA SER A 37 7.25 -2.90 18.16
C SER A 37 5.92 -2.14 18.12
N ASP A 38 5.83 -1.03 18.85
CA ASP A 38 4.63 -0.21 18.88
C ASP A 38 4.57 0.73 17.67
N ALA A 39 4.14 0.18 16.54
CA ALA A 39 3.94 0.92 15.30
C ALA A 39 2.47 0.82 14.89
N GLU A 40 1.95 1.91 14.32
CA GLU A 40 0.54 1.99 13.91
C GLU A 40 0.44 2.50 12.47
N VAL A 41 -0.46 1.87 11.70
CA VAL A 41 -0.83 2.31 10.36
C VAL A 41 -2.34 2.22 10.20
N SER A 42 -2.93 3.16 9.48
CA SER A 42 -4.35 3.14 9.13
C SER A 42 -4.51 2.79 7.65
N ILE A 43 -5.42 1.86 7.38
CA ILE A 43 -5.78 1.47 6.01
C ILE A 43 -7.28 1.71 5.87
N SER A 44 -7.67 2.56 4.92
CA SER A 44 -9.07 2.94 4.70
C SER A 44 -9.50 2.58 3.29
N PHE A 45 -10.76 2.17 3.16
CA PHE A 45 -11.39 1.85 1.88
C PHE A 45 -12.50 2.84 1.62
N VAL A 46 -12.46 3.52 0.48
CA VAL A 46 -13.41 4.57 0.12
C VAL A 46 -14.00 4.35 -1.27
N ARG A 47 -15.16 4.95 -1.51
CA ARG A 47 -15.81 4.95 -2.82
C ARG A 47 -15.08 5.91 -3.76
N SER A 48 -15.28 5.72 -5.06
CA SER A 48 -14.62 6.56 -6.08
C SER A 48 -14.98 8.05 -5.95
N ALA A 49 -16.18 8.38 -5.54
CA ALA A 49 -16.57 9.79 -5.33
C ALA A 49 -15.77 10.43 -4.20
N GLU A 50 -15.57 9.73 -3.10
CA GLU A 50 -14.75 10.21 -1.98
C GLU A 50 -13.29 10.29 -2.38
N MET A 51 -12.78 9.28 -3.07
CA MET A 51 -11.40 9.27 -3.56
C MET A 51 -11.14 10.45 -4.51
N ARG A 52 -12.10 10.77 -5.39
CA ARG A 52 -12.01 11.93 -6.27
C ARG A 52 -11.87 13.23 -5.48
N SER A 53 -12.69 13.39 -4.43
CA SER A 53 -12.62 14.57 -3.56
C SER A 53 -11.28 14.68 -2.84
N LEU A 54 -10.77 13.58 -2.32
CA LEU A 54 -9.46 13.53 -1.66
C LEU A 54 -8.34 13.86 -2.62
N ASN A 55 -8.36 13.27 -3.81
CA ASN A 55 -7.35 13.50 -4.82
C ASN A 55 -7.35 14.95 -5.31
N ALA A 56 -8.53 15.54 -5.48
CA ALA A 56 -8.68 16.95 -5.85
C ALA A 56 -8.12 17.86 -4.76
N SER A 57 -8.44 17.60 -3.49
CA SER A 57 -8.03 18.42 -2.35
C SER A 57 -6.53 18.36 -2.09
N TRP A 58 -5.93 17.17 -2.18
CA TRP A 58 -4.55 16.95 -1.76
C TRP A 58 -3.54 16.95 -2.90
N ARG A 59 -3.93 16.57 -4.12
CA ARG A 59 -3.04 16.50 -5.28
C ARG A 59 -3.44 17.43 -6.41
N GLY A 60 -4.58 18.11 -6.30
CA GLY A 60 -5.09 19.00 -7.33
C GLY A 60 -5.61 18.28 -8.57
N ILE A 61 -5.91 17.00 -8.47
CA ILE A 61 -6.39 16.18 -9.59
C ILE A 61 -7.86 15.82 -9.36
N ASP A 62 -8.74 16.35 -10.20
CA ASP A 62 -10.18 16.11 -10.09
C ASP A 62 -10.57 14.79 -10.78
N ALA A 63 -10.10 13.70 -10.24
CA ALA A 63 -10.37 12.35 -10.70
C ALA A 63 -10.13 11.36 -9.55
N PRO A 64 -10.84 10.24 -9.51
CA PRO A 64 -10.50 9.19 -8.54
C PRO A 64 -9.16 8.54 -8.89
N THR A 65 -8.49 8.01 -7.89
CA THR A 65 -7.26 7.24 -8.04
C THR A 65 -7.37 5.93 -7.28
N ASP A 66 -6.40 5.05 -7.46
CA ASP A 66 -6.38 3.74 -6.81
C ASP A 66 -5.94 3.81 -5.35
N VAL A 67 -4.88 4.55 -5.05
CA VAL A 67 -4.31 4.65 -3.71
C VAL A 67 -3.78 6.06 -3.43
N LEU A 68 -3.96 6.50 -2.19
CA LEU A 68 -3.32 7.70 -1.64
C LEU A 68 -2.62 7.33 -0.34
N SER A 69 -1.43 7.87 -0.13
CA SER A 69 -0.66 7.67 1.09
C SER A 69 -0.36 9.01 1.75
N PHE A 70 -0.59 9.08 3.06
CA PHE A 70 -0.32 10.26 3.85
C PHE A 70 0.65 9.90 4.97
N GLU A 71 1.91 10.32 4.83
CA GLU A 71 2.94 10.08 5.83
C GLU A 71 2.64 10.84 7.12
N CYS A 72 2.99 10.23 8.26
CA CYS A 72 2.96 10.88 9.56
C CYS A 72 4.38 10.98 10.09
N ASP A 73 4.81 10.03 10.92
CA ASP A 73 6.14 10.07 11.54
C ASP A 73 7.24 9.43 10.69
N GLY A 74 6.87 8.58 9.73
CA GLY A 74 7.84 7.77 9.00
C GLY A 74 8.54 6.76 9.91
N LEU A 75 9.66 6.22 9.46
CA LEU A 75 10.46 5.28 10.26
C LEU A 75 11.32 5.95 11.32
N ASP A 76 11.69 7.21 11.08
CA ASP A 76 12.55 7.97 12.00
C ASP A 76 11.81 8.36 13.27
N GLY A 77 10.49 8.38 13.19
CA GLY A 77 9.63 8.69 14.30
C GLY A 77 9.87 10.06 14.90
N ALA A 78 9.11 10.38 15.93
CA ALA A 78 9.36 11.57 16.73
C ALA A 78 10.24 11.18 17.92
N GLY A 79 11.50 10.97 17.72
CA GLY A 79 12.49 10.49 18.67
C GLY A 79 12.03 10.43 20.13
N GLY A 80 11.80 9.25 20.66
CA GLY A 80 11.35 9.03 22.03
C GLY A 80 9.83 8.94 22.22
N GLN A 81 9.06 8.96 21.15
CA GLN A 81 7.64 8.63 21.22
C GLN A 81 7.46 7.14 21.46
N ASP A 82 6.49 6.77 22.29
CA ASP A 82 6.23 5.37 22.57
C ASP A 82 5.62 4.64 21.34
N THR A 83 4.80 5.36 20.56
CA THR A 83 4.16 4.81 19.37
C THR A 83 4.68 5.47 18.10
N LEU A 84 5.07 4.65 17.12
CA LEU A 84 5.47 5.11 15.80
C LEU A 84 4.24 5.15 14.89
N GLU A 85 3.73 6.32 14.59
CA GLU A 85 2.60 6.49 13.69
C GLU A 85 3.10 6.65 12.26
N LEU A 86 2.92 5.61 11.44
CA LEU A 86 3.42 5.61 10.07
C LEU A 86 2.59 6.49 9.14
N GLY A 87 1.28 6.47 9.29
CA GLY A 87 0.37 7.27 8.49
C GLY A 87 -0.83 6.49 7.98
N ASP A 88 -1.40 6.98 6.87
CA ASP A 88 -2.63 6.45 6.30
C ASP A 88 -2.43 6.00 4.86
N VAL A 89 -2.96 4.82 4.53
CA VAL A 89 -3.11 4.36 3.14
C VAL A 89 -4.60 4.30 2.85
N ILE A 90 -5.03 5.00 1.81
CA ILE A 90 -6.44 5.05 1.39
C ILE A 90 -6.55 4.36 0.04
N LEU A 91 -7.39 3.33 -0.03
CA LEU A 91 -7.57 2.51 -1.22
C LEU A 91 -8.99 2.67 -1.77
N CYS A 92 -9.12 2.70 -3.10
CA CYS A 92 -10.40 2.74 -3.77
C CYS A 92 -10.63 1.43 -4.53
N PRO A 93 -11.36 0.46 -3.95
CA PRO A 93 -11.56 -0.85 -4.58
C PRO A 93 -12.20 -0.78 -5.96
N GLU A 94 -13.10 0.16 -6.19
CA GLU A 94 -13.76 0.32 -7.49
C GLU A 94 -12.76 0.63 -8.60
N VAL A 95 -11.85 1.58 -8.34
CA VAL A 95 -10.81 1.97 -9.30
C VAL A 95 -9.81 0.83 -9.48
N ILE A 96 -9.39 0.21 -8.38
CA ILE A 96 -8.44 -0.92 -8.39
C ILE A 96 -8.99 -2.07 -9.24
N ALA A 97 -10.24 -2.47 -9.00
CA ALA A 97 -10.86 -3.56 -9.74
C ALA A 97 -11.03 -3.23 -11.23
N ALA A 98 -11.38 -1.99 -11.55
CA ALA A 98 -11.57 -1.56 -12.93
C ALA A 98 -10.27 -1.54 -13.73
N GLN A 99 -9.16 -1.17 -13.09
CA GLN A 99 -7.86 -1.07 -13.79
C GLN A 99 -7.06 -2.36 -13.80
N ALA A 100 -7.38 -3.33 -12.96
CA ALA A 100 -6.58 -4.53 -12.76
C ALA A 100 -6.26 -5.26 -14.06
N ALA A 101 -7.24 -5.47 -14.92
CA ALA A 101 -7.07 -6.18 -16.19
C ALA A 101 -6.10 -5.44 -17.13
N ASP A 102 -6.10 -4.10 -17.11
CA ASP A 102 -5.20 -3.28 -17.94
C ASP A 102 -3.72 -3.50 -17.56
N PHE A 103 -3.47 -3.87 -16.31
CA PHE A 103 -2.14 -4.17 -15.80
C PHE A 103 -1.85 -5.67 -15.76
N GLY A 104 -2.73 -6.49 -16.33
CA GLY A 104 -2.54 -7.95 -16.37
C GLY A 104 -2.75 -8.65 -15.04
N ASN A 105 -3.47 -8.03 -14.12
CA ASN A 105 -3.71 -8.53 -12.77
C ASN A 105 -5.18 -8.87 -12.53
N THR A 106 -5.44 -9.75 -11.55
CA THR A 106 -6.78 -9.86 -10.97
C THR A 106 -7.01 -8.67 -10.03
N PRO A 107 -8.28 -8.35 -9.69
CA PRO A 107 -8.55 -7.29 -8.70
C PRO A 107 -7.81 -7.51 -7.36
N VAL A 108 -7.72 -8.74 -6.89
CA VAL A 108 -7.01 -9.07 -5.64
C VAL A 108 -5.52 -8.81 -5.78
N GLU A 109 -4.92 -9.24 -6.89
CA GLU A 109 -3.50 -8.99 -7.15
C GLU A 109 -3.20 -7.50 -7.24
N GLU A 110 -4.04 -6.73 -7.93
CA GLU A 110 -3.88 -5.30 -8.06
C GLU A 110 -4.01 -4.60 -6.70
N CYS A 111 -4.99 -4.99 -5.89
CA CYS A 111 -5.17 -4.42 -4.57
C CYS A 111 -3.98 -4.69 -3.66
N ARG A 112 -3.45 -5.90 -3.71
CA ARG A 112 -2.25 -6.27 -2.95
C ARG A 112 -1.06 -5.42 -3.34
N LEU A 113 -0.87 -5.25 -4.65
CA LEU A 113 0.20 -4.41 -5.20
C LEU A 113 0.05 -2.95 -4.74
N MET A 114 -1.16 -2.41 -4.82
CA MET A 114 -1.42 -1.02 -4.42
C MET A 114 -1.25 -0.80 -2.91
N LEU A 115 -1.64 -1.78 -2.11
CA LEU A 115 -1.43 -1.71 -0.66
C LEU A 115 0.08 -1.65 -0.34
N VAL A 116 0.86 -2.55 -0.91
CA VAL A 116 2.31 -2.58 -0.68
C VAL A 116 2.97 -1.29 -1.18
N HIS A 117 2.53 -0.81 -2.35
CA HIS A 117 2.99 0.47 -2.90
C HIS A 117 2.73 1.63 -1.92
N GLY A 118 1.50 1.73 -1.42
CA GLY A 118 1.14 2.77 -0.46
C GLY A 118 1.90 2.67 0.85
N LEU A 119 2.10 1.47 1.37
CA LEU A 119 2.88 1.25 2.58
C LEU A 119 4.34 1.69 2.42
N LEU A 120 4.94 1.41 1.27
CA LEU A 120 6.32 1.84 0.99
C LEU A 120 6.45 3.36 0.92
N HIS A 121 5.44 4.05 0.38
CA HIS A 121 5.43 5.52 0.42
C HIS A 121 5.43 6.04 1.85
N LEU A 122 4.73 5.38 2.77
CA LEU A 122 4.70 5.81 4.18
C LEU A 122 6.09 5.77 4.84
N VAL A 123 6.96 4.91 4.37
CA VAL A 123 8.32 4.77 4.92
C VAL A 123 9.38 5.46 4.05
N GLY A 124 8.96 6.33 3.15
CA GLY A 124 9.84 7.24 2.44
C GLY A 124 10.27 6.81 1.04
N TYR A 125 9.80 5.67 0.56
CA TYR A 125 10.09 5.29 -0.84
C TYR A 125 9.32 6.17 -1.80
N ASP A 126 9.96 6.54 -2.90
CA ASP A 126 9.38 7.37 -3.93
C ASP A 126 9.89 6.90 -5.29
N HIS A 127 9.31 7.41 -6.37
CA HIS A 127 9.69 7.06 -7.75
C HIS A 127 9.97 8.32 -8.58
N MET A 128 10.59 9.33 -7.94
CA MET A 128 10.88 10.61 -8.60
C MET A 128 11.97 10.51 -9.68
N ASN A 129 12.87 9.54 -9.55
CA ASN A 129 13.90 9.27 -10.54
C ASN A 129 14.05 7.75 -10.76
N GLU A 130 14.87 7.35 -11.75
CA GLU A 130 15.02 5.95 -12.08
C GLU A 130 15.63 5.10 -10.95
N ASP A 131 16.58 5.65 -10.21
CA ASP A 131 17.22 4.93 -9.10
C ASP A 131 16.23 4.71 -7.94
N ASP A 132 15.47 5.74 -7.59
CA ASP A 132 14.44 5.65 -6.55
C ASP A 132 13.34 4.67 -6.96
N ALA A 133 12.90 4.73 -8.21
CA ALA A 133 11.89 3.82 -8.74
C ALA A 133 12.37 2.37 -8.71
N ALA A 134 13.61 2.11 -9.09
CA ALA A 134 14.20 0.77 -9.07
C ALA A 134 14.29 0.22 -7.64
N GLU A 135 14.69 1.04 -6.68
CA GLU A 135 14.76 0.65 -5.27
C GLU A 135 13.38 0.31 -4.72
N MET A 136 12.40 1.15 -4.99
CA MET A 136 11.02 0.93 -4.57
C MET A 136 10.44 -0.35 -5.19
N GLU A 137 10.67 -0.58 -6.47
CA GLU A 137 10.20 -1.79 -7.15
C GLU A 137 10.87 -3.05 -6.61
N GLY A 138 12.14 -2.99 -6.28
CA GLY A 138 12.86 -4.09 -5.64
C GLY A 138 12.27 -4.46 -4.28
N ARG A 139 11.96 -3.47 -3.46
CA ARG A 139 11.31 -3.68 -2.17
C ARG A 139 9.90 -4.22 -2.31
N LYS A 140 9.15 -3.66 -3.24
CA LYS A 140 7.80 -4.11 -3.56
C LYS A 140 7.79 -5.60 -3.91
N LEU A 141 8.68 -6.00 -4.81
CA LEU A 141 8.79 -7.38 -5.25
C LEU A 141 9.17 -8.31 -4.09
N ALA A 142 10.12 -7.91 -3.25
CA ALA A 142 10.53 -8.69 -2.09
C ALA A 142 9.38 -8.94 -1.11
N ILE A 143 8.61 -7.90 -0.80
CA ILE A 143 7.45 -7.99 0.10
C ILE A 143 6.37 -8.87 -0.51
N LEU A 144 6.06 -8.68 -1.79
CA LEU A 144 5.03 -9.48 -2.47
C LEU A 144 5.41 -10.96 -2.55
N ARG A 145 6.69 -11.28 -2.71
CA ARG A 145 7.18 -12.65 -2.68
C ARG A 145 7.05 -13.28 -1.30
N GLU A 146 7.37 -12.53 -0.25
CA GLU A 146 7.18 -13.00 1.12
C GLU A 146 5.70 -13.27 1.41
N LEU A 147 4.82 -12.39 0.98
CA LEU A 147 3.37 -12.59 1.10
C LEU A 147 2.90 -13.83 0.34
N ALA A 148 3.47 -14.08 -0.83
CA ALA A 148 3.15 -15.30 -1.60
C ALA A 148 3.50 -16.55 -0.82
N VAL A 149 4.69 -16.60 -0.21
CA VAL A 149 5.11 -17.71 0.65
C VAL A 149 4.13 -17.91 1.80
N LEU A 150 3.72 -16.84 2.45
CA LEU A 150 2.78 -16.89 3.57
C LEU A 150 1.40 -17.44 3.17
N ARG A 151 0.96 -17.18 1.92
CA ARG A 151 -0.31 -17.73 1.38
C ARG A 151 -0.17 -19.15 0.87
N GLY A 152 1.04 -19.69 0.76
CA GLY A 152 1.28 -21.00 0.16
C GLY A 152 1.40 -20.97 -1.37
N ASP A 153 1.61 -19.80 -1.96
CA ASP A 153 1.83 -19.64 -3.40
C ASP A 153 3.33 -19.67 -3.74
N ASP A 154 3.65 -19.94 -5.01
CA ASP A 154 5.03 -19.90 -5.49
C ASP A 154 5.50 -18.44 -5.60
N PRO A 155 6.53 -18.03 -4.84
CA PRO A 155 7.05 -16.67 -4.93
C PRO A 155 7.61 -16.32 -6.31
N ALA A 156 8.04 -17.31 -7.09
CA ALA A 156 8.53 -17.08 -8.45
C ALA A 156 7.42 -16.62 -9.41
N GLY A 157 6.16 -16.85 -9.07
CA GLY A 157 5.02 -16.40 -9.86
C GLY A 157 4.65 -14.93 -9.66
N VAL A 158 5.24 -14.28 -8.68
CA VAL A 158 4.96 -12.87 -8.39
C VAL A 158 5.57 -11.98 -9.46
N ARG A 159 4.75 -11.08 -10.01
CA ARG A 159 5.17 -10.13 -11.04
C ARG A 159 4.73 -8.73 -10.65
N ILE A 160 5.61 -7.76 -10.85
CA ILE A 160 5.23 -6.35 -10.81
C ILE A 160 5.23 -5.73 -12.20
N GLY A 161 5.86 -6.38 -13.18
CA GLY A 161 5.79 -6.09 -14.61
C GLY A 161 6.08 -4.65 -15.02
N PRO A 162 6.20 -4.36 -16.33
CA PRO A 162 6.40 -3.00 -16.81
C PRO A 162 5.14 -2.12 -16.68
N VAL A 163 4.00 -2.73 -16.43
CA VAL A 163 2.69 -2.05 -16.32
C VAL A 163 2.34 -1.62 -14.90
N THR A 164 3.29 -1.69 -13.98
CA THR A 164 3.06 -1.31 -12.58
C THR A 164 3.15 0.19 -12.33
N ARG A 165 3.51 0.98 -13.33
CA ARG A 165 3.49 2.44 -13.21
C ARG A 165 2.08 2.93 -13.44
N HIS A 166 1.50 3.48 -12.39
CA HIS A 166 0.18 4.09 -12.40
C HIS A 166 0.34 5.60 -12.51
N GLU A 167 -0.51 6.25 -13.29
CA GLU A 167 -0.32 7.65 -13.67
C GLU A 167 -0.19 8.61 -12.48
N TYR A 168 -0.88 8.32 -11.39
CA TYR A 168 -0.95 9.21 -10.23
C TYR A 168 -0.31 8.64 -8.96
N ASP A 169 0.45 7.57 -9.09
CA ASP A 169 1.08 6.88 -7.96
C ASP A 169 2.52 7.37 -7.70
#